data_640c2fea453b410912aaa763592e14c7
#
_entry.id   640c2fea453b410912aaa763592e14c7
#
_cell.length_a   1.000
_cell.length_b   1.000
_cell.length_c   1.000
_cell.angle_alpha   90.00
_cell.angle_beta   90.00
_cell.angle_gamma   90.00
#
_symmetry.space_group_name_H-M   'P 1'
#
loop_
_entity.id
_entity.type
_entity.pdbx_description
1 polymer ?
#
loop_
_entity_poly.entity_id
_entity_poly.type
_entity_poly.pdbx_seq_one_letter_code
_entity_poly.pdbx_strand_id
1 'polypeptide(L)'
;MARAPASSVLFALCALVVGCADLEARRFYRAGTAALDRGESQRAVAELERAAAFAPEISAIQNHLGIAYEDAGRSDDALLAYQRAVALDCDNRAAESNLRELRARLDDPRPADLHPDDLRSPPEGDEPNTGQGASR
;
A
#
# COMPACT_ATOMS: atom_id res chain seq x y z
N MET A 1 -37.77 45.32 -5.91
CA MET A 1 -36.78 44.46 -6.59
C MET A 1 -35.65 44.20 -5.61
N ALA A 2 -35.69 43.05 -4.94
CA ALA A 2 -34.69 42.65 -3.91
C ALA A 2 -33.46 42.08 -4.61
N ARG A 3 -32.33 42.78 -4.51
CA ARG A 3 -31.01 42.24 -4.92
C ARG A 3 -30.59 41.18 -3.92
N ALA A 4 -30.53 39.95 -4.35
CA ALA A 4 -29.90 38.88 -3.56
C ALA A 4 -28.45 39.29 -3.25
N PRO A 5 -27.98 39.15 -1.98
CA PRO A 5 -26.62 39.52 -1.63
C PRO A 5 -25.64 38.61 -2.36
N ALA A 6 -24.62 39.20 -2.99
CA ALA A 6 -23.57 38.49 -3.75
C ALA A 6 -22.88 37.36 -2.95
N SER A 7 -22.94 37.48 -1.63
CA SER A 7 -22.44 36.48 -0.67
C SER A 7 -23.15 35.11 -0.80
N SER A 8 -24.47 35.11 -1.03
CA SER A 8 -25.25 33.85 -1.12
C SER A 8 -24.96 33.08 -2.40
N VAL A 9 -24.66 33.79 -3.48
CA VAL A 9 -24.31 33.15 -4.77
C VAL A 9 -22.93 32.52 -4.69
N LEU A 10 -21.98 33.14 -4.00
CA LEU A 10 -20.62 32.61 -3.81
C LEU A 10 -20.63 31.36 -2.95
N PHE A 11 -21.44 31.32 -1.87
CA PHE A 11 -21.61 30.13 -1.03
C PHE A 11 -22.26 28.97 -1.79
N ALA A 12 -23.25 29.22 -2.62
CA ALA A 12 -23.88 28.17 -3.43
C ALA A 12 -22.94 27.63 -4.50
N LEU A 13 -22.07 28.44 -5.09
CA LEU A 13 -21.07 28.01 -6.07
C LEU A 13 -19.98 27.16 -5.43
N CYS A 14 -19.50 27.54 -4.24
CA CYS A 14 -18.54 26.75 -3.46
C CYS A 14 -19.09 25.36 -3.09
N ALA A 15 -20.34 25.26 -2.64
CA ALA A 15 -20.97 24.00 -2.28
C ALA A 15 -21.11 23.04 -3.48
N LEU A 16 -21.36 23.56 -4.68
CA LEU A 16 -21.41 22.77 -5.91
C LEU A 16 -20.05 22.19 -6.30
N VAL A 17 -18.98 22.96 -6.14
CA VAL A 17 -17.62 22.51 -6.52
C VAL A 17 -17.11 21.44 -5.56
N VAL A 18 -17.35 21.57 -4.25
CA VAL A 18 -16.95 20.59 -3.23
C VAL A 18 -17.72 19.28 -3.43
N GLY A 19 -19.02 19.32 -3.70
CA GLY A 19 -19.84 18.13 -3.95
C GLY A 19 -19.41 17.34 -5.20
N CYS A 20 -18.88 18.01 -6.22
CA CYS A 20 -18.36 17.34 -7.42
C CYS A 20 -17.04 16.61 -7.13
N ALA A 21 -16.13 17.19 -6.33
CA ALA A 21 -14.86 16.56 -5.97
C ALA A 21 -15.05 15.26 -5.18
N ASP A 22 -15.96 15.24 -4.21
CA ASP A 22 -16.29 14.05 -3.44
C ASP A 22 -16.86 12.92 -4.29
N LEU A 23 -17.69 13.24 -5.27
CA LEU A 23 -18.26 12.25 -6.17
C LEU A 23 -17.19 11.62 -7.07
N GLU A 24 -16.27 12.42 -7.61
CA GLU A 24 -15.15 11.94 -8.41
C GLU A 24 -14.20 11.10 -7.57
N ALA A 25 -13.83 11.52 -6.36
CA ALA A 25 -13.00 10.74 -5.45
C ALA A 25 -13.59 9.34 -5.22
N ARG A 26 -14.89 9.26 -4.91
CA ARG A 26 -15.60 7.99 -4.68
C ARG A 26 -15.64 7.11 -5.94
N ARG A 27 -15.80 7.70 -7.11
CA ARG A 27 -15.82 6.98 -8.39
C ARG A 27 -14.46 6.34 -8.65
N PHE A 28 -13.38 7.10 -8.55
CA PHE A 28 -12.03 6.62 -8.76
C PHE A 28 -11.61 5.61 -7.69
N TYR A 29 -11.98 5.84 -6.43
CA TYR A 29 -11.74 4.90 -5.35
C TYR A 29 -12.39 3.52 -5.62
N ARG A 30 -13.66 3.48 -6.02
CA ARG A 30 -14.34 2.23 -6.39
C ARG A 30 -13.69 1.55 -7.59
N ALA A 31 -13.27 2.31 -8.59
CA ALA A 31 -12.58 1.76 -9.75
C ALA A 31 -11.23 1.15 -9.37
N GLY A 32 -10.49 1.82 -8.49
CA GLY A 32 -9.20 1.37 -7.99
C GLY A 32 -9.30 0.10 -7.12
N THR A 33 -10.24 0.08 -6.16
CA THR A 33 -10.45 -1.13 -5.34
C THR A 33 -10.92 -2.32 -6.17
N ALA A 34 -11.81 -2.09 -7.14
CA ALA A 34 -12.22 -3.15 -8.08
C ALA A 34 -11.07 -3.62 -8.99
N ALA A 35 -10.08 -2.78 -9.27
CA ALA A 35 -8.88 -3.17 -10.01
C ALA A 35 -7.95 -4.02 -9.11
N LEU A 36 -7.81 -3.69 -7.81
CA LEU A 36 -7.11 -4.53 -6.82
C LEU A 36 -7.72 -5.94 -6.75
N ASP A 37 -9.03 -6.04 -6.63
CA ASP A 37 -9.75 -7.32 -6.58
C ASP A 37 -9.50 -8.21 -7.81
N ARG A 38 -9.15 -7.61 -8.96
CA ARG A 38 -8.81 -8.33 -10.19
C ARG A 38 -7.32 -8.54 -10.40
N GLY A 39 -6.45 -8.07 -9.49
CA GLY A 39 -5.01 -8.13 -9.65
C GLY A 39 -4.44 -7.18 -10.72
N GLU A 40 -5.21 -6.15 -11.13
CA GLU A 40 -4.81 -5.14 -12.12
C GLU A 40 -4.02 -4.02 -11.45
N SER A 41 -2.84 -4.33 -10.86
CA SER A 41 -2.09 -3.45 -9.96
C SER A 41 -1.79 -2.07 -10.53
N GLN A 42 -1.34 -1.98 -11.79
CA GLN A 42 -1.02 -0.70 -12.43
C GLN A 42 -2.27 0.17 -12.63
N ARG A 43 -3.40 -0.45 -12.94
CA ARG A 43 -4.67 0.24 -13.06
C ARG A 43 -5.18 0.69 -11.70
N ALA A 44 -5.04 -0.15 -10.66
CA ALA A 44 -5.39 0.19 -9.30
C ALA A 44 -4.63 1.43 -8.82
N VAL A 45 -3.31 1.48 -9.05
CA VAL A 45 -2.48 2.65 -8.76
C VAL A 45 -3.05 3.89 -9.45
N ALA A 46 -3.26 3.84 -10.78
CA ALA A 46 -3.72 4.99 -11.54
C ALA A 46 -5.08 5.53 -11.06
N GLU A 47 -6.03 4.65 -10.75
CA GLU A 47 -7.36 5.07 -10.27
C GLU A 47 -7.31 5.58 -8.83
N LEU A 48 -6.50 4.96 -7.95
CA LEU A 48 -6.37 5.40 -6.55
C LEU A 48 -5.56 6.69 -6.42
N GLU A 49 -4.54 6.93 -7.27
CA GLU A 49 -3.86 8.23 -7.35
C GLU A 49 -4.83 9.35 -7.73
N ARG A 50 -5.75 9.09 -8.67
CA ARG A 50 -6.81 10.05 -9.02
C ARG A 50 -7.76 10.29 -7.84
N ALA A 51 -8.17 9.22 -7.14
CA ALA A 51 -9.00 9.36 -5.95
C ALA A 51 -8.31 10.22 -4.88
N ALA A 52 -7.01 9.97 -4.62
CA ALA A 52 -6.21 10.73 -3.67
C ALA A 52 -5.98 12.20 -4.10
N ALA A 53 -5.99 12.49 -5.39
CA ALA A 53 -5.91 13.87 -5.90
C ALA A 53 -7.18 14.67 -5.60
N PHE A 54 -8.35 14.02 -5.59
CA PHE A 54 -9.63 14.66 -5.25
C PHE A 54 -9.91 14.74 -3.75
N ALA A 55 -9.43 13.75 -2.98
CA ALA A 55 -9.66 13.65 -1.55
C ALA A 55 -8.39 13.12 -0.83
N PRO A 56 -7.34 13.94 -0.72
CA PRO A 56 -6.04 13.52 -0.17
C PRO A 56 -6.09 13.22 1.34
N GLU A 57 -7.11 13.73 2.05
CA GLU A 57 -7.29 13.58 3.49
C GLU A 57 -8.03 12.31 3.91
N ILE A 58 -8.44 11.47 2.96
CA ILE A 58 -9.14 10.23 3.29
C ILE A 58 -8.14 9.10 3.53
N SER A 59 -7.98 8.71 4.78
CA SER A 59 -7.07 7.65 5.23
C SER A 59 -7.29 6.32 4.47
N ALA A 60 -8.54 5.94 4.22
CA ALA A 60 -8.86 4.72 3.48
C ALA A 60 -8.32 4.74 2.04
N ILE A 61 -8.34 5.89 1.36
CA ILE A 61 -7.78 6.03 0.01
C ILE A 61 -6.26 5.83 0.06
N GLN A 62 -5.59 6.46 1.01
CA GLN A 62 -4.14 6.34 1.17
C GLN A 62 -3.73 4.90 1.51
N ASN A 63 -4.51 4.20 2.35
CA ASN A 63 -4.26 2.80 2.66
C ASN A 63 -4.39 1.90 1.43
N HIS A 64 -5.45 2.04 0.63
CA HIS A 64 -5.62 1.24 -0.59
C HIS A 64 -4.59 1.59 -1.67
N LEU A 65 -4.16 2.85 -1.74
CA LEU A 65 -3.06 3.26 -2.60
C LEU A 65 -1.75 2.57 -2.20
N GLY A 66 -1.49 2.43 -0.89
CA GLY A 66 -0.38 1.64 -0.37
C GLY A 66 -0.42 0.19 -0.84
N ILE A 67 -1.58 -0.47 -0.73
CA ILE A 67 -1.78 -1.84 -1.21
C ILE A 67 -1.50 -1.93 -2.72
N ALA A 68 -2.03 -0.99 -3.51
CA ALA A 68 -1.83 -0.98 -4.95
C ALA A 68 -0.35 -0.80 -5.34
N TYR A 69 0.40 0.02 -4.59
CA TYR A 69 1.83 0.18 -4.81
C TYR A 69 2.61 -1.08 -4.44
N GLU A 70 2.26 -1.79 -3.36
CA GLU A 70 2.88 -3.07 -3.02
C GLU A 70 2.67 -4.10 -4.12
N ASP A 71 1.42 -4.27 -4.60
CA ASP A 71 1.08 -5.18 -5.68
C ASP A 71 1.78 -4.83 -7.00
N ALA A 72 2.12 -3.54 -7.18
CA ALA A 72 2.89 -3.04 -8.31
C ALA A 72 4.42 -3.15 -8.11
N GLY A 73 4.89 -3.66 -6.96
CA GLY A 73 6.32 -3.76 -6.61
C GLY A 73 6.98 -2.43 -6.23
N ARG A 74 6.18 -1.40 -5.91
CA ARG A 74 6.64 -0.05 -5.57
C ARG A 74 6.64 0.14 -4.05
N SER A 75 7.51 -0.58 -3.34
CA SER A 75 7.51 -0.65 -1.87
C SER A 75 7.77 0.69 -1.19
N ASP A 76 8.61 1.56 -1.75
CA ASP A 76 8.88 2.88 -1.18
C ASP A 76 7.64 3.79 -1.23
N ASP A 77 6.92 3.77 -2.35
CA ASP A 77 5.67 4.52 -2.51
C ASP A 77 4.58 3.99 -1.58
N ALA A 78 4.49 2.66 -1.42
CA ALA A 78 3.58 2.01 -0.49
C ALA A 78 3.85 2.44 0.96
N LEU A 79 5.13 2.48 1.36
CA LEU A 79 5.53 2.92 2.69
C LEU A 79 5.03 4.35 2.98
N LEU A 80 5.20 5.26 2.03
CA LEU A 80 4.74 6.65 2.15
C LEU A 80 3.21 6.74 2.21
N ALA A 81 2.50 5.94 1.41
CA ALA A 81 1.05 5.93 1.39
C ALA A 81 0.47 5.42 2.72
N TYR A 82 1.01 4.33 3.28
CA TYR A 82 0.60 3.83 4.60
C TYR A 82 0.93 4.80 5.73
N GLN A 83 2.09 5.46 5.69
CA GLN A 83 2.42 6.49 6.67
C GLN A 83 1.43 7.64 6.65
N ARG A 84 1.01 8.09 5.46
CA ARG A 84 -0.03 9.11 5.30
C ARG A 84 -1.38 8.64 5.83
N ALA A 85 -1.76 7.38 5.55
CA ALA A 85 -3.01 6.82 6.05
C ALA A 85 -3.07 6.83 7.58
N VAL A 86 -2.00 6.41 8.27
CA VAL A 86 -1.89 6.43 9.73
C VAL A 86 -1.88 7.86 10.28
N ALA A 87 -1.20 8.79 9.60
CA ALA A 87 -1.18 10.19 10.00
C ALA A 87 -2.55 10.89 9.90
N LEU A 88 -3.37 10.48 8.92
CA LEU A 88 -4.73 11.00 8.71
C LEU A 88 -5.75 10.40 9.69
N ASP A 89 -5.56 9.15 10.07
CA ASP A 89 -6.43 8.44 11.01
C ASP A 89 -5.61 7.41 11.79
N CYS A 90 -5.28 7.75 13.03
CA CYS A 90 -4.51 6.90 13.92
C CYS A 90 -5.29 5.66 14.40
N ASP A 91 -6.61 5.62 14.24
CA ASP A 91 -7.44 4.45 14.54
C ASP A 91 -7.59 3.49 13.37
N ASN A 92 -6.99 3.81 12.21
CA ASN A 92 -6.97 2.94 11.04
C ASN A 92 -5.99 1.76 11.24
N ARG A 93 -6.47 0.75 11.96
CA ARG A 93 -5.68 -0.46 12.29
C ARG A 93 -5.17 -1.21 11.05
N ALA A 94 -5.91 -1.15 9.94
CA ALA A 94 -5.47 -1.77 8.70
C ALA A 94 -4.22 -1.09 8.15
N ALA A 95 -4.21 0.24 8.11
CA ALA A 95 -3.05 1.01 7.68
C ALA A 95 -1.83 0.80 8.61
N GLU A 96 -2.05 0.77 9.93
CA GLU A 96 -0.98 0.47 10.89
C GLU A 96 -0.40 -0.94 10.70
N SER A 97 -1.26 -1.93 10.47
CA SER A 97 -0.81 -3.32 10.24
C SER A 97 0.01 -3.42 8.97
N ASN A 98 -0.50 -2.88 7.86
CA ASN A 98 0.18 -2.86 6.57
C ASN A 98 1.54 -2.15 6.65
N LEU A 99 1.58 -0.98 7.33
CA LEU A 99 2.82 -0.23 7.53
C LEU A 99 3.87 -1.03 8.30
N ARG A 100 3.44 -1.71 9.38
CA ARG A 100 4.33 -2.53 10.21
C ARG A 100 4.87 -3.73 9.44
N GLU A 101 4.00 -4.39 8.70
CA GLU A 101 4.36 -5.56 7.91
C GLU A 101 5.33 -5.21 6.78
N LEU A 102 5.05 -4.12 6.05
CA LEU A 102 5.94 -3.66 4.99
C LEU A 102 7.32 -3.28 5.53
N ARG A 103 7.39 -2.57 6.66
CA ARG A 103 8.66 -2.26 7.33
C ARG A 103 9.44 -3.51 7.70
N ALA A 104 8.78 -4.49 8.31
CA ALA A 104 9.43 -5.74 8.70
C ALA A 104 10.01 -6.50 7.50
N ARG A 105 9.33 -6.47 6.35
CA ARG A 105 9.85 -7.08 5.10
C ARG A 105 11.01 -6.30 4.49
N LEU A 106 11.03 -4.98 4.63
CA LEU A 106 12.12 -4.15 4.13
C LEU A 106 13.38 -4.25 5.02
N ASP A 107 13.19 -4.41 6.33
CA ASP A 107 14.28 -4.56 7.29
C ASP A 107 14.92 -5.96 7.24
N ASP A 108 14.16 -6.99 6.86
CA ASP A 108 14.62 -8.38 6.70
C ASP A 108 14.16 -8.93 5.33
N PRO A 109 14.86 -8.57 4.25
CA PRO A 109 14.49 -8.94 2.89
C PRO A 109 14.79 -10.43 2.59
N ARG A 110 14.44 -11.32 3.51
CA ARG A 110 14.49 -12.76 3.22
C ARG A 110 13.52 -13.08 2.09
N PRO A 111 13.96 -13.81 1.05
CA PRO A 111 13.04 -14.27 0.01
C PRO A 111 11.90 -15.08 0.66
N ALA A 112 10.66 -14.72 0.28
CA ALA A 112 9.44 -15.31 0.84
C ALA A 112 9.29 -16.82 0.57
N ASP A 113 10.14 -17.35 -0.26
CA ASP A 113 10.19 -18.74 -0.71
C ASP A 113 11.24 -19.59 0.03
N LEU A 114 11.99 -19.01 0.99
CA LEU A 114 12.89 -19.81 1.82
C LEU A 114 12.08 -20.58 2.87
N HIS A 115 11.99 -21.89 2.65
CA HIS A 115 11.36 -22.79 3.62
C HIS A 115 12.17 -22.78 4.93
N PRO A 116 11.52 -22.84 6.13
CA PRO A 116 12.22 -22.89 7.41
C PRO A 116 13.28 -24.00 7.51
N ASP A 117 13.13 -25.05 6.72
CA ASP A 117 14.08 -26.16 6.65
C ASP A 117 15.36 -25.86 5.85
N ASP A 118 15.32 -24.84 4.98
CA ASP A 118 16.50 -24.37 4.22
C ASP A 118 17.49 -23.58 5.11
N LEU A 119 17.04 -23.20 6.31
CA LEU A 119 17.87 -22.53 7.33
C LEU A 119 18.57 -23.53 8.27
N ARG A 120 18.28 -24.82 8.14
CA ARG A 120 19.03 -25.84 8.84
C ARG A 120 20.39 -25.97 8.18
N SER A 121 21.43 -25.69 8.94
CA SER A 121 22.83 -25.91 8.58
C SER A 121 22.98 -27.19 7.75
N PRO A 122 23.79 -27.18 6.69
CA PRO A 122 24.06 -28.39 5.93
C PRO A 122 24.50 -29.47 6.90
N PRO A 123 24.15 -30.78 6.65
CA PRO A 123 24.57 -31.85 7.51
C PRO A 123 26.08 -31.81 7.61
N GLU A 124 26.57 -31.59 8.84
CA GLU A 124 27.97 -31.82 9.17
C GLU A 124 28.25 -33.30 8.87
N GLY A 125 29.11 -33.53 7.92
CA GLY A 125 29.65 -34.88 7.81
C GLY A 125 29.67 -35.46 6.42
N ASP A 126 30.69 -35.17 5.71
CA ASP A 126 31.48 -36.18 5.06
C ASP A 126 32.94 -35.75 5.16
N GLU A 127 33.51 -35.96 6.34
CA GLU A 127 34.96 -36.05 6.43
C GLU A 127 35.41 -37.19 5.51
N PRO A 128 36.32 -36.93 4.57
CA PRO A 128 36.90 -38.04 3.82
C PRO A 128 37.67 -38.89 4.80
N ASN A 129 37.19 -40.10 5.03
CA ASN A 129 37.90 -41.16 5.73
C ASN A 129 39.24 -41.41 5.02
N THR A 130 40.26 -40.73 5.46
CA THR A 130 41.65 -41.09 5.14
C THR A 130 42.02 -42.37 5.91
N GLY A 131 41.49 -43.48 5.42
CA GLY A 131 41.93 -44.79 5.84
C GLY A 131 43.39 -44.98 5.48
N GLN A 132 44.26 -44.80 6.45
CA GLN A 132 45.60 -45.29 6.45
C GLN A 132 45.55 -46.82 6.38
N GLY A 133 45.91 -47.38 5.26
CA GLY A 133 46.27 -48.77 5.10
C GLY A 133 47.79 -48.92 5.02
N ALA A 134 48.40 -49.03 6.18
CA ALA A 134 49.78 -49.32 6.25
C ALA A 134 50.05 -50.86 6.02
N SER A 135 51.17 -51.13 5.38
CA SER A 135 52.09 -52.21 5.60
C SER A 135 51.72 -53.64 5.11
N ARG A 136 52.32 -54.15 4.17
CA ARG A 136 53.49 -55.02 4.12
C ARG A 136 53.67 -55.61 2.75
#